data_6192e44623f786cd4b21177a42551c7f
#
_entry.id   6192e44623f786cd4b21177a42551c7f
#
_cell.length_a   1.000
_cell.length_b   1.000
_cell.length_c   1.000
_cell.angle_alpha   90.00
_cell.angle_beta   90.00
_cell.angle_gamma   90.00
#
_symmetry.space_group_name_H-M   'P 1'
#
loop_
_entity.id
_entity.type
_entity.pdbx_description
1 polymer ?
#
loop_
_entity_poly.entity_id
_entity_poly.type
_entity_poly.pdbx_seq_one_letter_code
_entity_poly.pdbx_strand_id
1 'polypeptide(L)'
;MNQFRLQATLNQLSAVRYTPVGIPVLELGLHHQSEVIEANLARQLQFTMDAIALGEVALQLADLPLGSELALQGFMAPRRKDSSFLVFHIQQAQAHYAGGATVVV
;
A
#
# COMPACT_ATOMS: atom_id res chain seq x y z
N MET A 1 2.53 14.52 -12.92
CA MET A 1 2.96 13.17 -12.49
C MET A 1 2.18 12.78 -11.25
N ASN A 2 1.69 11.53 -11.20
CA ASN A 2 0.96 11.00 -10.06
C ASN A 2 1.71 9.76 -9.58
N GLN A 3 2.65 9.95 -8.67
CA GLN A 3 3.51 8.88 -8.20
C GLN A 3 3.74 9.04 -6.70
N PHE A 4 3.51 7.96 -5.96
CA PHE A 4 3.65 7.95 -4.51
C PHE A 4 4.49 6.78 -4.06
N ARG A 5 5.30 7.02 -3.04
CA ARG A 5 6.07 6.00 -2.36
C ARG A 5 5.72 6.08 -0.88
N LEU A 6 5.54 4.92 -0.27
CA LEU A 6 5.17 4.86 1.13
C LEU A 6 5.75 3.61 1.75
N GLN A 7 6.31 3.75 2.95
CA GLN A 7 6.62 2.61 3.80
C GLN A 7 5.45 2.44 4.76
N ALA A 8 4.92 1.23 4.85
CA ALA A 8 3.75 0.98 5.67
C ALA A 8 3.72 -0.47 6.14
N THR A 9 2.94 -0.69 7.18
CA THR A 9 2.68 -2.02 7.71
C THR A 9 1.38 -2.53 7.16
N LEU A 10 1.36 -3.77 6.70
CA LEU A 10 0.16 -4.43 6.21
C LEU A 10 -0.77 -4.71 7.38
N ASN A 11 -1.91 -4.05 7.41
CA ASN A 11 -2.84 -4.06 8.53
C ASN A 11 -4.08 -4.90 8.28
N GLN A 12 -4.55 -4.95 7.03
CA GLN A 12 -5.71 -5.73 6.63
C GLN A 12 -5.52 -6.25 5.21
N LEU A 13 -6.09 -7.42 4.95
CA LEU A 13 -6.14 -8.02 3.62
C LEU A 13 -7.55 -8.53 3.37
N SER A 14 -8.09 -8.22 2.19
CA SER A 14 -9.29 -8.88 1.71
C SER A 14 -8.92 -10.22 1.04
N ALA A 15 -9.91 -11.03 0.72
CA ALA A 15 -9.70 -12.15 -0.18
C ALA A 15 -9.44 -11.63 -1.59
N VAL A 16 -8.64 -12.36 -2.36
CA VAL A 16 -8.45 -12.03 -3.78
C VAL A 16 -9.75 -12.24 -4.52
N ARG A 17 -10.14 -11.24 -5.32
CA ARG A 17 -11.27 -11.38 -6.25
C ARG A 17 -10.78 -11.13 -7.66
N TYR A 18 -11.60 -11.45 -8.63
CA TYR A 18 -11.23 -11.33 -10.03
C TYR A 18 -12.23 -10.48 -10.78
N THR A 19 -11.73 -9.65 -11.69
CA THR A 19 -12.61 -8.90 -12.60
C THR A 19 -13.24 -9.88 -13.61
N PRO A 20 -14.30 -9.46 -14.36
CA PRO A 20 -14.88 -10.32 -15.38
C PRO A 20 -13.89 -10.82 -16.43
N VAL A 21 -12.80 -10.08 -16.66
CA VAL A 21 -11.75 -10.50 -17.61
C VAL A 21 -10.61 -11.26 -16.95
N GLY A 22 -10.73 -11.59 -15.66
CA GLY A 22 -9.78 -12.46 -14.98
C GLY A 22 -8.60 -11.76 -14.33
N ILE A 23 -8.66 -10.45 -14.13
CA ILE A 23 -7.59 -9.71 -13.44
C ILE A 23 -7.76 -9.85 -11.93
N PRO A 24 -6.75 -10.34 -11.19
CA PRO A 24 -6.85 -10.42 -9.75
C PRO A 24 -6.85 -9.03 -9.11
N VAL A 25 -7.66 -8.86 -8.08
CA VAL A 25 -7.81 -7.62 -7.33
C VAL A 25 -7.71 -7.93 -5.85
N LEU A 26 -6.88 -7.18 -5.14
CA LEU A 26 -6.71 -7.29 -3.69
C LEU A 26 -6.89 -5.93 -3.06
N GLU A 27 -7.74 -5.84 -2.05
CA GLU A 27 -7.88 -4.63 -1.24
C GLU A 27 -7.13 -4.82 0.06
N LEU A 28 -6.44 -3.76 0.50
CA LEU A 28 -5.60 -3.79 1.69
C LEU A 28 -5.84 -2.57 2.55
N GLY A 29 -5.56 -2.74 3.85
CA GLY A 29 -5.41 -1.64 4.78
C GLY A 29 -3.95 -1.50 5.16
N LEU A 30 -3.45 -0.27 5.16
CA LEU A 30 -2.06 0.05 5.49
C LEU A 30 -2.01 0.94 6.72
N HIS A 31 -1.00 0.75 7.55
CA HIS A 31 -0.70 1.62 8.67
C HIS A 31 0.68 2.23 8.48
N HIS A 32 0.79 3.55 8.64
CA HIS A 32 2.03 4.28 8.45
C HIS A 32 2.39 5.10 9.68
N GLN A 33 3.65 5.05 10.05
CA GLN A 33 4.20 5.93 11.08
C GLN A 33 5.50 6.52 10.56
N SER A 34 5.70 7.81 10.79
CA SER A 34 6.94 8.49 10.45
C SER A 34 7.11 9.74 11.28
N GLU A 35 8.34 10.24 11.30
CA GLU A 35 8.63 11.55 11.83
C GLU A 35 9.03 12.45 10.66
N VAL A 36 8.46 13.64 10.61
CA VAL A 36 8.79 14.65 9.60
C VAL A 36 9.13 15.95 10.28
N ILE A 37 9.88 16.79 9.57
CA ILE A 37 10.16 18.14 10.02
C ILE A 37 9.40 19.10 9.10
N GLU A 38 8.55 19.91 9.71
CA GLU A 38 7.73 20.88 9.00
C GLU A 38 7.80 22.21 9.75
N ALA A 39 8.13 23.28 9.04
CA ALA A 39 8.34 24.60 9.64
C ALA A 39 9.31 24.55 10.83
N ASN A 40 10.40 23.78 10.68
CA ASN A 40 11.45 23.59 11.69
C ASN A 40 10.98 22.86 12.96
N LEU A 41 9.81 22.23 12.93
CA LEU A 41 9.28 21.46 14.04
C LEU A 41 9.17 20.00 13.67
N ALA A 42 9.61 19.13 14.57
CA ALA A 42 9.44 17.69 14.39
C ALA A 42 8.00 17.30 14.67
N ARG A 43 7.41 16.50 13.76
CA ARG A 43 6.05 16.00 13.90
C ARG A 43 6.05 14.49 13.76
N GLN A 44 5.32 13.83 14.65
CA GLN A 44 5.02 12.41 14.52
C GLN A 44 3.76 12.27 13.68
N LEU A 45 3.85 11.48 12.62
CA LEU A 45 2.71 11.17 11.76
C LEU A 45 2.31 9.72 11.96
N GLN A 46 1.02 9.51 12.02
CA GLN A 46 0.46 8.17 12.10
C GLN A 46 -0.89 8.19 11.41
N PHE A 47 -1.09 7.27 10.46
CA PHE A 47 -2.37 7.17 9.78
C PHE A 47 -2.57 5.77 9.21
N THR A 48 -3.83 5.46 8.92
CA THR A 48 -4.20 4.29 8.15
C THR A 48 -4.76 4.74 6.82
N MET A 49 -4.62 3.91 5.81
CA MET A 49 -5.20 4.19 4.51
C MET A 49 -5.58 2.93 3.78
N ASP A 50 -6.56 3.07 2.90
CA ASP A 50 -6.95 1.99 2.02
C ASP A 50 -6.07 1.95 0.79
N ALA A 51 -5.75 0.75 0.33
CA ALA A 51 -4.97 0.53 -0.86
C ALA A 51 -5.60 -0.60 -1.68
N ILE A 52 -5.24 -0.64 -2.95
CA ILE A 52 -5.70 -1.68 -3.86
C ILE A 52 -4.54 -2.09 -4.76
N ALA A 53 -4.49 -3.37 -5.12
CA ALA A 53 -3.51 -3.90 -6.05
C ALA A 53 -4.24 -4.71 -7.11
N LEU A 54 -3.84 -4.54 -8.36
CA LEU A 54 -4.41 -5.27 -9.49
C LEU A 54 -3.31 -6.02 -10.22
N GLY A 55 -3.63 -7.22 -10.69
CA GLY A 55 -2.70 -8.02 -11.46
C GLY A 55 -1.75 -8.84 -10.60
N GLU A 56 -0.55 -9.04 -11.10
CA GLU A 56 0.40 -9.92 -10.44
C GLU A 56 0.79 -9.44 -9.05
N VAL A 57 0.91 -8.15 -8.84
CA VAL A 57 1.25 -7.60 -7.52
C VAL A 57 0.18 -7.96 -6.49
N ALA A 58 -1.08 -8.07 -6.89
CA ALA A 58 -2.15 -8.49 -6.00
C ALA A 58 -1.91 -9.92 -5.47
N LEU A 59 -1.50 -10.82 -6.35
CA LEU A 59 -1.22 -12.21 -5.96
C LEU A 59 0.00 -12.30 -5.04
N GLN A 60 1.02 -11.49 -5.30
CA GLN A 60 2.22 -11.46 -4.46
C GLN A 60 1.89 -10.95 -3.05
N LEU A 61 1.11 -9.89 -2.96
CA LEU A 61 0.74 -9.31 -1.67
C LEU A 61 -0.21 -10.20 -0.87
N ALA A 62 -1.05 -10.97 -1.54
CA ALA A 62 -2.05 -11.82 -0.88
C ALA A 62 -1.43 -12.88 0.02
N ASP A 63 -0.20 -13.28 -0.23
CA ASP A 63 0.48 -14.33 0.53
C ASP A 63 1.27 -13.79 1.73
N LEU A 64 1.29 -12.48 1.93
CA LEU A 64 2.06 -11.88 3.02
C LEU A 64 1.28 -11.92 4.33
N PRO A 65 1.97 -12.17 5.45
CA PRO A 65 1.31 -12.12 6.75
C PRO A 65 0.97 -10.68 7.15
N LEU A 66 -0.12 -10.53 7.90
CA LEU A 66 -0.43 -9.24 8.53
C LEU A 66 0.74 -8.83 9.43
N GLY A 67 1.02 -7.55 9.48
CA GLY A 67 2.15 -7.01 10.21
C GLY A 67 3.42 -6.89 9.36
N SER A 68 3.41 -7.36 8.12
CA SER A 68 4.55 -7.21 7.22
C SER A 68 4.84 -5.74 6.97
N GLU A 69 6.12 -5.37 7.05
CA GLU A 69 6.57 -4.03 6.72
C GLU A 69 6.93 -3.98 5.23
N LEU A 70 6.36 -3.01 4.52
CA LEU A 70 6.43 -2.93 3.07
C LEU A 70 6.94 -1.57 2.62
N ALA A 71 7.75 -1.56 1.56
CA ALA A 71 8.05 -0.37 0.79
C ALA A 71 7.20 -0.44 -0.48
N LEU A 72 6.34 0.54 -0.66
CA LEU A 72 5.31 0.53 -1.69
C LEU A 72 5.49 1.69 -2.65
N GLN A 73 5.15 1.47 -3.91
CA GLN A 73 5.14 2.48 -4.94
C GLN A 73 3.90 2.32 -5.81
N GLY A 74 3.30 3.43 -6.18
CA GLY A 74 2.14 3.42 -7.03
C GLY A 74 1.59 4.82 -7.23
N PHE A 75 0.28 4.94 -7.34
CA PHE A 75 -0.39 6.21 -7.60
C PHE A 75 -1.68 6.31 -6.79
N MET A 76 -2.19 7.54 -6.69
CA MET A 76 -3.49 7.78 -6.05
C MET A 76 -4.56 7.93 -7.11
N ALA A 77 -5.73 7.37 -6.84
CA ALA A 77 -6.86 7.52 -7.74
C ALA A 77 -8.14 7.66 -6.91
N PRO A 78 -9.18 8.30 -7.44
CA PRO A 78 -10.47 8.33 -6.77
C PRO A 78 -11.02 6.92 -6.59
N ARG A 79 -11.62 6.66 -5.44
CA ARG A 79 -12.27 5.37 -5.17
C ARG A 79 -13.36 5.10 -6.19
N ARG A 80 -14.09 6.12 -6.57
CA ARG A 80 -15.13 6.10 -7.60
C ARG A 80 -15.03 7.36 -8.43
N LYS A 81 -15.57 7.33 -9.65
CA LYS A 81 -15.62 8.51 -10.50
C LYS A 81 -16.22 9.68 -9.71
N ASP A 82 -15.57 10.83 -9.78
CA ASP A 82 -15.99 12.08 -9.14
C ASP A 82 -15.96 12.05 -7.61
N SER A 83 -15.36 11.02 -7.01
CA SER A 83 -15.19 10.96 -5.56
C SER A 83 -14.00 11.79 -5.11
N SER A 84 -14.11 12.44 -3.95
CA SER A 84 -12.98 13.09 -3.29
C SER A 84 -12.18 12.10 -2.42
N PHE A 85 -12.70 10.89 -2.21
CA PHE A 85 -11.97 9.86 -1.47
C PHE A 85 -10.99 9.16 -2.41
N LEU A 86 -9.72 9.16 -2.02
CA LEU A 86 -8.64 8.58 -2.80
C LEU A 86 -8.24 7.23 -2.23
N VAL A 87 -7.78 6.37 -3.12
CA VAL A 87 -7.22 5.08 -2.75
C VAL A 87 -5.85 4.93 -3.38
N PHE A 88 -4.92 4.31 -2.67
CA PHE A 88 -3.56 4.08 -3.15
C PHE A 88 -3.54 2.81 -4.00
N HIS A 89 -3.20 2.96 -5.28
CA HIS A 89 -3.01 1.84 -6.20
C HIS A 89 -1.55 1.40 -6.15
N ILE A 90 -1.30 0.20 -5.67
CA ILE A 90 0.04 -0.32 -5.51
C ILE A 90 0.49 -0.98 -6.80
N GLN A 91 1.60 -0.52 -7.36
CA GLN A 91 2.19 -1.10 -8.57
C GLN A 91 3.43 -1.94 -8.27
N GLN A 92 4.15 -1.60 -7.20
CA GLN A 92 5.34 -2.33 -6.77
C GLN A 92 5.37 -2.41 -5.26
N ALA A 93 5.83 -3.53 -4.74
CA ALA A 93 5.95 -3.75 -3.31
C ALA A 93 7.21 -4.56 -3.00
N GLN A 94 7.88 -4.18 -1.92
CA GLN A 94 9.02 -4.92 -1.38
C GLN A 94 8.81 -5.11 0.10
N ALA A 95 9.08 -6.31 0.60
CA ALA A 95 8.98 -6.60 2.02
C ALA A 95 10.32 -6.28 2.70
N HIS A 96 10.25 -5.58 3.83
CA HIS A 96 11.41 -5.31 4.68
C HIS A 96 11.39 -6.29 5.85
N TYR A 97 12.54 -6.92 6.09
CA TYR A 97 12.71 -7.81 7.24
C TYR A 97 13.55 -7.15 8.31
N ALA A 98 13.43 -7.62 9.55
CA ALA A 98 14.30 -7.19 10.63
C ALA A 98 15.75 -7.36 10.19
N GLY A 99 16.57 -6.31 10.34
CA GLY A 99 17.95 -6.31 9.85
C GLY A 99 18.12 -5.61 8.50
N GLY A 100 17.05 -5.07 7.89
CA GLY A 100 17.14 -4.24 6.70
C GLY A 100 17.19 -4.98 5.38
N ALA A 101 17.04 -6.31 5.38
CA ALA A 101 16.96 -7.05 4.12
C ALA A 101 15.65 -6.73 3.40
N THR A 102 15.72 -6.56 2.08
CA THR A 102 14.55 -6.28 1.25
C THR A 102 14.38 -7.39 0.24
N VAL A 103 13.16 -7.91 0.15
CA VAL A 103 12.82 -8.96 -0.82
C VAL A 103 11.69 -8.46 -1.69
N VAL A 104 11.83 -8.65 -3.00
CA VAL A 104 10.78 -8.28 -3.96
C VAL A 104 9.62 -9.27 -3.82
N VAL A 105 8.41 -8.75 -3.66
CA VAL A 105 7.20 -9.57 -3.55
C VAL A 105 6.52 -9.76 -4.90
#